data_a7685850ec60ce926b3ee93a30910537
#
_entry.id   a7685850ec60ce926b3ee93a30910537
#
_cell.length_a   1.000
_cell.length_b   1.000
_cell.length_c   1.000
_cell.angle_alpha   90.00
_cell.angle_beta   90.00
_cell.angle_gamma   90.00
#
_symmetry.space_group_name_H-M   'P 1'
#
loop_
_entity.id
_entity.type
_entity.pdbx_description
1 polymer ?
#
loop_
_entity_poly.entity_id
_entity_poly.type
_entity_poly.pdbx_seq_one_letter_code
_entity_poly.pdbx_strand_id
1 'polypeptide(L)'
;MNIKQRINARKVILSYFYQHCFFCSLIKKDKELTDVLFVDYVFKTDNEKFTVAKDELITQLQKHDYLASAEECKAFVEKFFDDRTDEDVDYDYLIRIALALPTYEKELIEQVNAYTVSFKYEEMDTIDQSIFLLGYIENKVLQTPKEVLLNEMIELAKRYSDE
;
A
#
# COMPACT_ATOMS: atom_id res chain seq x y z
N MET A 1 23.27 -9.86 4.49
CA MET A 1 22.07 -8.99 4.56
C MET A 1 22.39 -7.78 5.43
N ASN A 2 22.19 -6.60 4.91
CA ASN A 2 22.37 -5.36 5.67
C ASN A 2 21.04 -5.01 6.36
N ILE A 3 21.03 -4.98 7.69
CA ILE A 3 19.82 -4.70 8.49
C ILE A 3 19.25 -3.32 8.16
N LYS A 4 20.10 -2.31 7.98
CA LYS A 4 19.67 -0.96 7.62
C LYS A 4 18.96 -0.92 6.26
N GLN A 5 19.49 -1.61 5.26
CA GLN A 5 18.87 -1.72 3.95
C GLN A 5 17.50 -2.41 4.02
N ARG A 6 17.37 -3.45 4.86
CA ARG A 6 16.09 -4.14 5.09
C ARG A 6 15.07 -3.23 5.77
N ILE A 7 15.47 -2.47 6.77
CA ILE A 7 14.58 -1.49 7.44
C ILE A 7 14.12 -0.43 6.44
N ASN A 8 15.03 0.07 5.61
CA ASN A 8 14.68 1.04 4.57
C ASN A 8 13.72 0.45 3.52
N ALA A 9 13.98 -0.78 3.10
CA ALA A 9 13.10 -1.48 2.14
C ALA A 9 11.68 -1.68 2.71
N ARG A 10 11.53 -2.00 3.99
CA ARG A 10 10.21 -2.08 4.64
C ARG A 10 9.46 -0.75 4.61
N LYS A 11 10.15 0.36 4.84
CA LYS A 11 9.52 1.70 4.76
C LYS A 11 9.07 2.03 3.33
N VAL A 12 9.87 1.67 2.34
CA VAL A 12 9.53 1.88 0.92
C VAL A 12 8.31 1.05 0.54
N ILE A 13 8.33 -0.24 0.84
CA ILE A 13 7.22 -1.12 0.49
C ILE A 13 5.94 -0.78 1.27
N LEU A 14 6.05 -0.32 2.50
CA LEU A 14 4.91 0.19 3.26
C LEU A 14 4.26 1.37 2.57
N SER A 15 5.03 2.32 2.04
CA SER A 15 4.52 3.46 1.28
C SER A 15 3.78 3.01 0.02
N TYR A 16 4.30 2.02 -0.68
CA TYR A 16 3.63 1.42 -1.83
C TYR A 16 2.31 0.72 -1.44
N PHE A 17 2.33 -0.07 -0.38
CA PHE A 17 1.12 -0.74 0.11
C PHE A 17 0.08 0.25 0.62
N TYR A 18 0.50 1.34 1.25
CA TYR A 18 -0.39 2.42 1.64
C TYR A 18 -1.09 3.04 0.42
N GLN A 19 -0.32 3.35 -0.63
CA GLN A 19 -0.88 3.87 -1.88
C GLN A 19 -1.88 2.89 -2.50
N HIS A 20 -1.54 1.61 -2.55
CA HIS A 20 -2.40 0.55 -3.05
C HIS A 20 -3.71 0.43 -2.25
N CYS A 21 -3.63 0.36 -0.93
CA CYS A 21 -4.79 0.29 -0.04
C CYS A 21 -5.67 1.53 -0.15
N PHE A 22 -5.05 2.70 -0.27
CA PHE A 22 -5.76 3.97 -0.46
C PHE A 22 -6.56 3.96 -1.78
N PHE A 23 -5.95 3.56 -2.87
CA PHE A 23 -6.64 3.47 -4.18
C PHE A 23 -7.77 2.43 -4.15
N CYS A 24 -7.54 1.26 -3.58
CA CYS A 24 -8.59 0.25 -3.41
C CYS A 24 -9.76 0.79 -2.57
N SER A 25 -9.47 1.55 -1.53
CA SER A 25 -10.49 2.20 -0.70
C SER A 25 -11.30 3.24 -1.48
N LEU A 26 -10.65 4.06 -2.31
CA LEU A 26 -11.33 5.05 -3.14
C LEU A 26 -12.26 4.40 -4.18
N ILE A 27 -11.85 3.28 -4.76
CA ILE A 27 -12.66 2.56 -5.76
C ILE A 27 -13.87 1.91 -5.11
N LYS A 28 -13.74 1.39 -3.90
CA LYS A 28 -14.79 0.68 -3.17
C LYS A 28 -15.71 1.61 -2.39
N LYS A 29 -15.16 2.66 -1.82
CA LYS A 29 -15.93 3.66 -1.09
C LYS A 29 -16.60 4.61 -2.06
N ASP A 30 -17.82 4.78 -1.80
CA ASP A 30 -18.85 5.62 -2.31
C ASP A 30 -18.42 6.77 -3.24
N LYS A 31 -19.21 6.99 -4.28
CA LYS A 31 -19.17 8.16 -5.17
C LYS A 31 -18.99 9.48 -4.44
N GLU A 32 -19.58 9.62 -3.25
CA GLU A 32 -19.50 10.85 -2.45
C GLU A 32 -18.06 11.22 -2.07
N LEU A 33 -17.22 10.28 -1.66
CA LEU A 33 -15.85 10.58 -1.29
C LEU A 33 -15.01 11.00 -2.51
N THR A 34 -15.25 10.35 -3.63
CA THR A 34 -14.61 10.71 -4.90
C THR A 34 -15.07 12.10 -5.35
N ASP A 35 -16.34 12.42 -5.16
CA ASP A 35 -16.91 13.74 -5.47
C ASP A 35 -16.28 14.84 -4.61
N VAL A 36 -16.07 14.59 -3.31
CA VAL A 36 -15.43 15.55 -2.38
C VAL A 36 -13.97 15.79 -2.76
N LEU A 37 -13.22 14.77 -3.12
CA LEU A 37 -11.82 14.93 -3.53
C LEU A 37 -11.68 15.69 -4.85
N PHE A 38 -12.67 15.67 -5.70
CA PHE A 38 -12.66 16.35 -6.98
C PHE A 38 -13.22 17.77 -6.95
N VAL A 39 -14.15 18.08 -6.05
CA VAL A 39 -14.79 19.40 -5.96
C VAL A 39 -13.77 20.51 -5.73
N ASP A 40 -12.71 20.25 -4.94
CA ASP A 40 -11.68 21.26 -4.69
C ASP A 40 -10.63 21.37 -5.81
N TYR A 41 -10.50 20.33 -6.62
CA TYR A 41 -9.36 20.23 -7.53
C TYR A 41 -9.64 20.66 -8.97
N VAL A 42 -10.84 20.45 -9.49
CA VAL A 42 -10.93 20.47 -10.93
C VAL A 42 -11.90 21.51 -11.48
N PHE A 43 -13.10 21.65 -11.00
CA PHE A 43 -14.02 22.49 -11.76
C PHE A 43 -15.25 22.97 -10.97
N LYS A 44 -15.13 24.12 -10.40
CA LYS A 44 -16.29 24.83 -9.87
C LYS A 44 -17.29 25.30 -10.94
N THR A 45 -17.02 25.07 -12.22
CA THR A 45 -17.74 25.75 -13.29
C THR A 45 -18.26 24.90 -14.45
N ASP A 46 -17.97 23.59 -14.52
CA ASP A 46 -18.36 22.77 -15.67
C ASP A 46 -18.61 21.30 -15.28
N ASN A 47 -19.89 20.98 -15.07
CA ASN A 47 -20.32 19.65 -14.63
C ASN A 47 -19.96 18.51 -15.61
N GLU A 48 -19.91 18.79 -16.92
CA GLU A 48 -19.55 17.79 -17.93
C GLU A 48 -18.07 17.43 -17.86
N LYS A 49 -17.21 18.43 -17.76
CA LYS A 49 -15.77 18.23 -17.62
C LYS A 49 -15.42 17.51 -16.31
N PHE A 50 -16.14 17.83 -15.24
CA PHE A 50 -15.99 17.14 -13.96
C PHE A 50 -16.32 15.66 -14.08
N THR A 51 -17.42 15.31 -14.70
CA THR A 51 -17.85 13.92 -14.89
C THR A 51 -16.83 13.12 -15.71
N VAL A 52 -16.33 13.71 -16.81
CA VAL A 52 -15.30 13.06 -17.65
C VAL A 52 -13.99 12.84 -16.86
N ALA A 53 -13.53 13.86 -16.15
CA ALA A 53 -12.30 13.75 -15.36
C ALA A 53 -12.41 12.71 -14.24
N LYS A 54 -13.58 12.58 -13.62
CA LYS A 54 -13.89 11.58 -12.62
C LYS A 54 -13.85 10.17 -13.21
N ASP A 55 -14.50 9.95 -14.33
CA ASP A 55 -14.53 8.66 -15.00
C ASP A 55 -13.12 8.23 -15.47
N GLU A 56 -12.32 9.18 -15.96
CA GLU A 56 -10.93 8.94 -16.31
C GLU A 56 -10.10 8.53 -15.09
N LEU A 57 -10.25 9.22 -13.96
CA LEU A 57 -9.55 8.86 -12.73
C LEU A 57 -9.96 7.48 -12.24
N ILE A 58 -11.24 7.18 -12.16
CA ILE A 58 -11.72 5.86 -11.75
C ILE A 58 -11.14 4.78 -12.66
N THR A 59 -11.10 5.04 -13.97
CA THR A 59 -10.51 4.12 -14.94
C THR A 59 -9.01 3.93 -14.69
N GLN A 60 -8.27 5.00 -14.39
CA GLN A 60 -6.85 4.91 -14.05
C GLN A 60 -6.62 4.17 -12.74
N LEU A 61 -7.43 4.43 -11.71
CA LEU A 61 -7.35 3.73 -10.43
C LEU A 61 -7.66 2.23 -10.56
N GLN A 62 -8.62 1.87 -11.41
CA GLN A 62 -8.93 0.47 -11.70
C GLN A 62 -7.82 -0.23 -12.49
N LYS A 63 -7.04 0.52 -13.25
CA LYS A 63 -5.86 0.05 -13.96
C LYS A 63 -4.58 0.17 -13.14
N HIS A 64 -4.71 0.38 -11.82
CA HIS A 64 -3.54 0.46 -10.95
C HIS A 64 -2.67 -0.77 -11.14
N ASP A 65 -1.51 -0.55 -11.74
CA ASP A 65 -0.55 -1.60 -12.01
C ASP A 65 0.25 -1.91 -10.74
N TYR A 66 0.31 -3.17 -10.42
CA TYR A 66 1.20 -3.65 -9.36
C TYR A 66 2.66 -3.46 -9.81
N LEU A 67 3.54 -3.26 -8.84
CA LEU A 67 4.99 -3.29 -9.11
C LEU A 67 5.39 -4.71 -9.54
N ALA A 68 5.43 -4.95 -10.82
CA ALA A 68 5.57 -6.28 -11.40
C ALA A 68 6.99 -6.60 -11.90
N SER A 69 7.93 -5.62 -11.81
CA SER A 69 9.30 -5.79 -12.28
C SER A 69 10.32 -5.07 -11.38
N ALA A 70 11.59 -5.43 -11.53
CA ALA A 70 12.68 -4.76 -10.84
C ALA A 70 12.81 -3.29 -11.27
N GLU A 71 12.55 -3.00 -12.53
CA GLU A 71 12.59 -1.66 -13.11
C GLU A 71 11.49 -0.78 -12.52
N GLU A 72 10.29 -1.32 -12.39
CA GLU A 72 9.16 -0.60 -11.77
C GLU A 72 9.40 -0.32 -10.29
N CYS A 73 9.96 -1.28 -9.55
CA CYS A 73 10.36 -1.09 -8.16
C CYS A 73 11.42 0.01 -8.01
N LYS A 74 12.43 0.03 -8.88
CA LYS A 74 13.45 1.08 -8.89
C LYS A 74 12.86 2.44 -9.23
N ALA A 75 12.05 2.52 -10.27
CA ALA A 75 11.36 3.76 -10.67
C ALA A 75 10.46 4.30 -9.55
N PHE A 76 9.78 3.42 -8.82
CA PHE A 76 8.99 3.81 -7.64
C PHE A 76 9.87 4.43 -6.55
N VAL A 77 11.00 3.79 -6.22
CA VAL A 77 11.95 4.34 -5.22
C VAL A 77 12.48 5.69 -5.65
N GLU A 78 12.96 5.83 -6.87
CA GLU A 78 13.48 7.08 -7.43
C GLU A 78 12.43 8.20 -7.42
N LYS A 79 11.19 7.90 -7.75
CA LYS A 79 10.11 8.88 -7.79
C LYS A 79 9.69 9.39 -6.41
N PHE A 80 9.66 8.53 -5.40
CA PHE A 80 9.09 8.85 -4.09
C PHE A 80 10.15 9.06 -3.00
N PHE A 81 11.41 8.72 -3.26
CA PHE A 81 12.49 8.76 -2.27
C PHE A 81 13.81 9.22 -2.91
N ASP A 82 13.80 10.44 -3.41
CA ASP A 82 14.94 11.05 -4.15
C ASP A 82 16.31 10.98 -3.42
N ASP A 83 16.28 10.90 -2.09
CA ASP A 83 17.45 10.80 -1.24
C ASP A 83 17.99 9.38 -1.06
N ARG A 84 17.35 8.37 -1.67
CA ARG A 84 17.75 6.98 -1.53
C ARG A 84 18.48 6.48 -2.77
N THR A 85 19.54 5.75 -2.51
CA THR A 85 20.36 5.09 -3.55
C THR A 85 20.18 3.57 -3.49
N ASP A 86 20.68 2.87 -4.51
CA ASP A 86 20.70 1.41 -4.55
C ASP A 86 21.44 0.80 -3.34
N GLU A 87 22.39 1.52 -2.76
CA GLU A 87 23.12 1.09 -1.57
C GLU A 87 22.29 1.17 -0.28
N ASP A 88 21.22 1.97 -0.28
CA ASP A 88 20.39 2.22 0.90
C ASP A 88 19.20 1.27 1.04
N VAL A 89 18.86 0.51 -0.01
CA VAL A 89 17.64 -0.29 -0.07
C VAL A 89 17.95 -1.74 -0.45
N ASP A 90 17.35 -2.69 0.26
CA ASP A 90 17.36 -4.10 -0.11
C ASP A 90 16.33 -4.34 -1.23
N TYR A 91 16.78 -4.19 -2.50
CA TYR A 91 15.91 -4.33 -3.67
C TYR A 91 15.39 -5.76 -3.87
N ASP A 92 16.17 -6.79 -3.52
CA ASP A 92 15.69 -8.17 -3.61
C ASP A 92 14.47 -8.39 -2.71
N TYR A 93 14.55 -7.90 -1.49
CA TYR A 93 13.41 -7.89 -0.57
C TYR A 93 12.21 -7.12 -1.16
N LEU A 94 12.43 -5.89 -1.60
CA LEU A 94 11.39 -5.03 -2.17
C LEU A 94 10.63 -5.70 -3.30
N ILE A 95 11.37 -6.24 -4.26
CA ILE A 95 10.81 -6.90 -5.45
C ILE A 95 10.01 -8.14 -5.03
N ARG A 96 10.56 -8.99 -4.19
CA ARG A 96 9.88 -10.21 -3.74
C ARG A 96 8.58 -9.91 -3.01
N ILE A 97 8.56 -8.92 -2.15
CA ILE A 97 7.35 -8.52 -1.41
C ILE A 97 6.32 -7.87 -2.36
N ALA A 98 6.76 -6.97 -3.24
CA ALA A 98 5.87 -6.31 -4.19
C ALA A 98 5.18 -7.31 -5.13
N LEU A 99 5.92 -8.25 -5.69
CA LEU A 99 5.38 -9.28 -6.59
C LEU A 99 4.40 -10.24 -5.90
N ALA A 100 4.50 -10.40 -4.60
CA ALA A 100 3.64 -11.30 -3.84
C ALA A 100 2.29 -10.65 -3.45
N LEU A 101 2.14 -9.34 -3.56
CA LEU A 101 0.92 -8.64 -3.17
C LEU A 101 -0.35 -9.20 -3.84
N PRO A 102 -0.41 -9.39 -5.17
CA PRO A 102 -1.61 -9.91 -5.82
C PRO A 102 -1.99 -11.31 -5.34
N THR A 103 -1.01 -12.11 -4.95
CA THR A 103 -1.24 -13.49 -4.50
C THR A 103 -1.82 -13.56 -3.09
N TYR A 104 -1.30 -12.75 -2.15
CA TYR A 104 -1.60 -12.91 -0.73
C TYR A 104 -2.58 -11.89 -0.16
N GLU A 105 -2.90 -10.80 -0.88
CA GLU A 105 -3.84 -9.79 -0.39
C GLU A 105 -5.22 -10.36 -0.10
N LYS A 106 -5.77 -11.13 -1.04
CA LYS A 106 -7.08 -11.74 -0.88
C LYS A 106 -7.11 -12.73 0.29
N GLU A 107 -6.10 -13.55 0.41
CA GLU A 107 -5.96 -14.51 1.51
C GLU A 107 -5.93 -13.80 2.87
N LEU A 108 -5.17 -12.72 2.99
CA LEU A 108 -5.14 -11.93 4.22
C LEU A 108 -6.50 -11.36 4.58
N ILE A 109 -7.19 -10.75 3.61
CA ILE A 109 -8.52 -10.15 3.83
C ILE A 109 -9.50 -11.21 4.32
N GLU A 110 -9.51 -12.37 3.70
CA GLU A 110 -10.36 -13.49 4.11
C GLU A 110 -10.04 -13.98 5.52
N GLN A 111 -8.78 -14.07 5.88
CA GLN A 111 -8.36 -14.49 7.22
C GLN A 111 -8.71 -13.44 8.29
N VAL A 112 -8.44 -12.16 8.06
CA VAL A 112 -8.82 -11.10 9.00
C VAL A 112 -10.32 -11.13 9.24
N ASN A 113 -11.11 -11.20 8.17
CA ASN A 113 -12.57 -11.21 8.26
C ASN A 113 -13.13 -12.47 8.94
N ALA A 114 -12.41 -13.59 8.87
CA ALA A 114 -12.80 -14.83 9.53
C ALA A 114 -12.49 -14.84 11.03
N TYR A 115 -11.37 -14.25 11.44
CA TYR A 115 -10.88 -14.30 12.82
C TYR A 115 -11.28 -13.10 13.68
N THR A 116 -11.71 -11.99 13.09
CA THR A 116 -12.14 -10.80 13.83
C THR A 116 -13.64 -10.80 14.03
N VAL A 117 -14.08 -10.52 15.27
CA VAL A 117 -15.50 -10.48 15.65
C VAL A 117 -16.05 -9.05 15.60
N SER A 118 -15.22 -8.06 15.95
CA SER A 118 -15.65 -6.67 16.17
C SER A 118 -15.42 -5.75 14.98
N PHE A 119 -14.62 -6.14 14.00
CA PHE A 119 -14.34 -5.32 12.83
C PHE A 119 -14.02 -6.18 11.60
N LYS A 120 -14.10 -5.57 10.42
CA LYS A 120 -13.67 -6.18 9.16
C LYS A 120 -12.41 -5.46 8.66
N TYR A 121 -11.65 -6.12 7.80
CA TYR A 121 -10.46 -5.55 7.17
C TYR A 121 -10.74 -4.17 6.53
N GLU A 122 -11.89 -4.03 5.89
CA GLU A 122 -12.30 -2.80 5.22
C GLU A 122 -12.59 -1.62 6.17
N GLU A 123 -12.83 -1.92 7.44
CA GLU A 123 -13.05 -0.92 8.51
C GLU A 123 -11.74 -0.45 9.15
N MET A 124 -10.63 -1.11 8.87
CA MET A 124 -9.30 -0.72 9.37
C MET A 124 -8.82 0.55 8.65
N ASP A 125 -8.05 1.35 9.36
CA ASP A 125 -7.36 2.48 8.75
C ASP A 125 -6.37 2.00 7.67
N THR A 126 -6.18 2.82 6.64
CA THR A 126 -5.34 2.48 5.48
C THR A 126 -3.91 2.12 5.88
N ILE A 127 -3.36 2.83 6.87
CA ILE A 127 -2.00 2.53 7.36
C ILE A 127 -1.95 1.18 8.08
N ASP A 128 -2.96 0.84 8.85
CA ASP A 128 -3.04 -0.44 9.55
C ASP A 128 -3.22 -1.59 8.57
N GLN A 129 -4.05 -1.43 7.55
CA GLN A 129 -4.16 -2.38 6.44
C GLN A 129 -2.80 -2.63 5.78
N SER A 130 -2.06 -1.57 5.54
CA SER A 130 -0.74 -1.63 4.88
C SER A 130 0.29 -2.36 5.73
N ILE A 131 0.30 -2.13 7.03
CA ILE A 131 1.19 -2.82 7.99
C ILE A 131 0.85 -4.30 8.07
N PHE A 132 -0.44 -4.64 8.14
CA PHE A 132 -0.88 -6.05 8.13
C PHE A 132 -0.49 -6.77 6.86
N LEU A 133 -0.69 -6.14 5.69
CA LEU A 133 -0.25 -6.68 4.40
C LEU A 133 1.25 -6.95 4.39
N LEU A 134 2.03 -5.99 4.83
CA LEU A 134 3.49 -6.12 4.85
C LEU A 134 3.92 -7.29 5.74
N GLY A 135 3.44 -7.36 6.96
CA GLY A 135 3.79 -8.43 7.89
C GLY A 135 3.37 -9.81 7.39
N TYR A 136 2.15 -9.91 6.87
CA TYR A 136 1.63 -11.16 6.34
C TYR A 136 2.43 -11.66 5.13
N ILE A 137 2.67 -10.79 4.16
CA ILE A 137 3.42 -11.14 2.93
C ILE A 137 4.88 -11.48 3.27
N GLU A 138 5.52 -10.70 4.13
CA GLU A 138 6.90 -11.01 4.55
C GLU A 138 7.00 -12.36 5.24
N ASN A 139 6.04 -12.70 6.10
CA ASN A 139 6.00 -14.03 6.71
C ASN A 139 5.85 -15.15 5.67
N LYS A 140 4.96 -14.97 4.70
CA LYS A 140 4.71 -15.97 3.66
C LYS A 140 5.88 -16.16 2.70
N VAL A 141 6.51 -15.06 2.29
CA VAL A 141 7.54 -15.06 1.24
C VAL A 141 8.92 -15.36 1.80
N LEU A 142 9.26 -14.78 2.96
CA LEU A 142 10.60 -14.85 3.55
C LEU A 142 10.68 -15.75 4.77
N GLN A 143 9.54 -16.19 5.29
CA GLN A 143 9.47 -16.99 6.52
C GLN A 143 10.17 -16.31 7.72
N THR A 144 10.15 -14.99 7.74
CA THR A 144 10.69 -14.19 8.85
C THR A 144 10.06 -14.64 10.17
N PRO A 145 10.85 -14.89 11.22
CA PRO A 145 10.32 -15.30 12.51
C PRO A 145 9.27 -14.33 13.04
N LYS A 146 8.21 -14.87 13.63
CA LYS A 146 7.05 -14.06 14.09
C LYS A 146 7.45 -12.98 15.10
N GLU A 147 8.38 -13.29 16.00
CA GLU A 147 8.85 -12.33 16.99
C GLU A 147 9.54 -11.12 16.33
N VAL A 148 10.34 -11.38 15.30
CA VAL A 148 11.01 -10.32 14.53
C VAL A 148 9.98 -9.48 13.80
N LEU A 149 9.03 -10.14 13.12
CA LEU A 149 7.95 -9.44 12.40
C LEU A 149 7.10 -8.57 13.33
N LEU A 150 6.67 -9.10 14.45
CA LEU A 150 5.88 -8.35 15.43
C LEU A 150 6.62 -7.09 15.89
N ASN A 151 7.91 -7.21 16.23
CA ASN A 151 8.71 -6.05 16.61
C ASN A 151 8.81 -5.00 15.49
N GLU A 152 9.09 -5.43 14.28
CA GLU A 152 9.19 -4.53 13.13
C GLU A 152 7.85 -3.85 12.78
N MET A 153 6.74 -4.59 12.84
CA MET A 153 5.41 -4.04 12.60
C MET A 153 4.99 -3.06 13.71
N ILE A 154 5.32 -3.35 14.97
CA ILE A 154 5.09 -2.42 16.09
C ILE A 154 5.88 -1.14 15.90
N GLU A 155 7.15 -1.21 15.48
CA GLU A 155 7.96 -0.01 15.21
C GLU A 155 7.38 0.83 14.05
N LEU A 156 6.88 0.18 13.00
CA LEU A 156 6.19 0.88 11.91
C LEU A 156 4.88 1.51 12.40
N ALA A 157 4.09 0.80 13.19
CA ALA A 157 2.85 1.33 13.75
C ALA A 157 3.09 2.54 14.65
N LYS A 158 4.07 2.48 15.55
CA LYS A 158 4.46 3.63 16.39
C LYS A 158 4.88 4.85 15.58
N ARG A 159 5.43 4.63 14.39
CA ARG A 159 5.94 5.71 13.55
C ARG A 159 4.88 6.33 12.65
N TYR A 160 3.94 5.54 12.16
CA TYR A 160 3.03 5.95 11.08
C TYR A 160 1.55 5.80 11.40
N SER A 161 1.17 4.97 12.37
CA SER A 161 -0.22 4.83 12.81
C SER A 161 -0.50 5.80 13.96
N ASP A 162 -1.69 6.37 13.98
CA ASP A 162 -2.18 7.13 15.11
C ASP A 162 -2.53 6.18 16.27
N GLU A 163 -2.28 6.63 17.50
CA GLU A 163 -2.66 5.89 18.71
C GLU A 163 -4.19 5.81 18.88
#